data_907331a9da193dd836d1ad968aa5dec2
#
_entry.id   907331a9da193dd836d1ad968aa5dec2
#
_cell.length_a   1.000
_cell.length_b   1.000
_cell.length_c   1.000
_cell.angle_alpha   90.00
_cell.angle_beta   90.00
_cell.angle_gamma   90.00
#
_symmetry.space_group_name_H-M   'P 1'
#
loop_
_entity.id
_entity.type
_entity.pdbx_description
1 polymer ?
#
loop_
_entity_poly.entity_id
_entity_poly.type
_entity_poly.pdbx_seq_one_letter_code
_entity_poly.pdbx_strand_id
1 'polypeptide(L)'
;MKKGNINVSVENIFPLIKKFLYSDHEIFLRELISNATDATLKLKHIANIGNEKIKVGEPIIEVKIDKKGKKLHIIDQGIGMTADEIEKYINEVAFSGAEEFLEKYKDTAKDSGIIGHFGLGFYSAFMVAKKVEIISKSYKNKPAAHWTCDGSPNYTLDKGTKKDRGTEIILHIDKDSKEFLEDNKISDLLVKYNKFMPIPIKFGTKEENIPLDKNAKEGEKPKTKTVDNIINNPNPAWTKQPKDLKDEDYKSFYRELYPMQFEEPLFNIHLNVDYPFNLTGILYFPKLTNDINIQKDKIQLYQNQVFVTDNVEGIVPEFLTLLRGVIDSPDIPLNVSRSYLQADGAVKKISAYITRKVADKLSSLFKSNREEFEKKWNDIKLVIEYGMLSEEKFFEKSEKFTLYPTVDDKFFTYEELFNKIKAKQTDKDDKLIILYASDKQAQHSYIENAKNKGYEVLLLDSPIVSHLIQKLESSKEKIQFARVDSDHIDNLIDKNENKVSKLDDNQKKDLEELVKSIIADEKYVIKLESMDSNENPFIITNPEFMRLSLIHISEPTRRS
;
A
#
# COMPACT_ATOMS: atom_id res chain seq x y z
N MET A 1 -11.64 -49.16 25.15
CA MET A 1 -11.34 -47.94 24.38
C MET A 1 -12.63 -47.57 23.63
N LYS A 2 -13.31 -46.48 24.02
CA LYS A 2 -14.51 -46.00 23.31
C LYS A 2 -14.08 -45.19 22.12
N LYS A 3 -14.36 -45.60 20.90
CA LYS A 3 -14.21 -44.81 19.68
C LYS A 3 -15.56 -44.15 19.38
N GLY A 4 -15.59 -42.86 19.15
CA GLY A 4 -16.78 -42.11 18.78
C GLY A 4 -16.41 -41.05 17.73
N ASN A 5 -17.37 -40.61 16.95
CA ASN A 5 -17.21 -39.51 16.00
C ASN A 5 -17.57 -38.20 16.70
N ILE A 6 -16.80 -37.12 16.36
CA ILE A 6 -17.17 -35.77 16.75
C ILE A 6 -18.26 -35.32 15.78
N ASN A 7 -19.46 -35.07 16.27
CA ASN A 7 -20.58 -34.57 15.48
C ASN A 7 -20.72 -33.05 15.73
N VAL A 8 -20.87 -32.30 14.66
CA VAL A 8 -21.17 -30.87 14.72
C VAL A 8 -22.67 -30.69 14.45
N SER A 9 -23.39 -30.10 15.42
CA SER A 9 -24.80 -29.77 15.22
C SER A 9 -24.91 -28.51 14.36
N VAL A 10 -25.63 -28.59 13.25
CA VAL A 10 -25.93 -27.48 12.33
C VAL A 10 -26.62 -26.32 13.06
N GLU A 11 -27.42 -26.61 14.10
CA GLU A 11 -28.11 -25.61 14.94
C GLU A 11 -27.13 -24.64 15.63
N ASN A 12 -25.89 -25.08 15.88
CA ASN A 12 -24.87 -24.25 16.52
C ASN A 12 -23.97 -23.51 15.50
N ILE A 13 -23.93 -23.93 14.23
CA ILE A 13 -23.03 -23.36 13.22
C ILE A 13 -23.52 -21.98 12.78
N PHE A 14 -24.81 -21.80 12.48
CA PHE A 14 -25.35 -20.51 12.03
C PHE A 14 -25.13 -19.36 13.03
N PRO A 15 -25.39 -19.53 14.34
CA PRO A 15 -25.06 -18.51 15.33
C PRO A 15 -23.55 -18.20 15.42
N LEU A 16 -22.70 -19.23 15.23
CA LEU A 16 -21.25 -19.05 15.25
C LEU A 16 -20.77 -18.28 14.00
N ILE A 17 -21.28 -18.62 12.82
CA ILE A 17 -20.99 -17.90 11.58
C ILE A 17 -21.41 -16.43 11.72
N LYS A 18 -22.64 -16.19 12.19
CA LYS A 18 -23.20 -14.85 12.37
C LYS A 18 -22.41 -14.00 13.38
N LYS A 19 -21.85 -14.60 14.43
CA LYS A 19 -21.23 -13.88 15.55
C LYS A 19 -19.71 -13.80 15.48
N PHE A 20 -19.03 -14.77 14.86
CA PHE A 20 -17.58 -14.93 14.99
C PHE A 20 -16.82 -15.01 13.66
N LEU A 21 -17.49 -15.39 12.55
CA LEU A 21 -16.78 -15.58 11.29
C LEU A 21 -16.50 -14.25 10.58
N TYR A 22 -17.39 -13.29 10.73
CA TYR A 22 -17.29 -11.99 10.07
C TYR A 22 -17.52 -10.89 11.10
N SER A 23 -16.52 -10.05 11.26
CA SER A 23 -16.57 -8.88 12.15
C SER A 23 -17.41 -7.72 11.59
N ASP A 24 -17.66 -7.73 10.27
CA ASP A 24 -18.37 -6.68 9.55
C ASP A 24 -19.48 -7.29 8.69
N HIS A 25 -20.72 -6.83 8.90
CA HIS A 25 -21.88 -7.27 8.13
C HIS A 25 -21.82 -6.90 6.65
N GLU A 26 -21.11 -5.83 6.30
CA GLU A 26 -20.95 -5.37 4.91
C GLU A 26 -20.31 -6.41 3.98
N ILE A 27 -19.56 -7.35 4.53
CA ILE A 27 -18.83 -8.39 3.79
C ILE A 27 -19.77 -9.33 3.01
N PHE A 28 -21.05 -9.45 3.42
CA PHE A 28 -22.01 -10.32 2.73
C PHE A 28 -22.07 -10.04 1.22
N LEU A 29 -22.06 -8.76 0.84
CA LEU A 29 -22.17 -8.38 -0.56
C LEU A 29 -20.93 -8.78 -1.36
N ARG A 30 -19.74 -8.59 -0.79
CA ARG A 30 -18.48 -9.05 -1.39
C ARG A 30 -18.49 -10.56 -1.63
N GLU A 31 -18.91 -11.35 -0.65
CA GLU A 31 -18.92 -12.81 -0.76
C GLU A 31 -19.91 -13.30 -1.82
N LEU A 32 -21.12 -12.74 -1.86
CA LEU A 32 -22.13 -13.12 -2.84
C LEU A 32 -21.75 -12.72 -4.28
N ILE A 33 -21.15 -11.53 -4.47
CA ILE A 33 -20.61 -11.11 -5.77
C ILE A 33 -19.42 -11.98 -6.18
N SER A 34 -18.56 -12.38 -5.23
CA SER A 34 -17.46 -13.33 -5.50
C SER A 34 -17.98 -14.68 -5.99
N ASN A 35 -19.03 -15.20 -5.36
CA ASN A 35 -19.67 -16.45 -5.80
C ASN A 35 -20.29 -16.33 -7.20
N ALA A 36 -20.95 -15.22 -7.51
CA ALA A 36 -21.51 -14.93 -8.84
C ALA A 36 -20.41 -14.81 -9.90
N THR A 37 -19.27 -14.21 -9.53
CA THR A 37 -18.06 -14.11 -10.37
C THR A 37 -17.50 -15.49 -10.65
N ASP A 38 -17.30 -16.32 -9.63
CA ASP A 38 -16.80 -17.70 -9.77
C ASP A 38 -17.71 -18.56 -10.65
N ALA A 39 -19.03 -18.45 -10.47
CA ALA A 39 -19.99 -19.15 -11.33
C ALA A 39 -19.84 -18.78 -12.80
N THR A 40 -19.52 -17.53 -13.08
CA THR A 40 -19.29 -17.02 -14.42
C THR A 40 -17.92 -17.43 -14.99
N LEU A 41 -16.87 -17.37 -14.17
CA LEU A 41 -15.52 -17.81 -14.56
C LEU A 41 -15.47 -19.32 -14.85
N LYS A 42 -16.13 -20.15 -14.01
CA LYS A 42 -16.28 -21.58 -14.26
C LYS A 42 -16.95 -21.86 -15.60
N LEU A 43 -17.99 -21.11 -15.93
CA LEU A 43 -18.66 -21.25 -17.23
C LEU A 43 -17.73 -20.88 -18.39
N LYS A 44 -17.02 -19.76 -18.31
CA LYS A 44 -16.04 -19.35 -19.32
C LYS A 44 -14.95 -20.41 -19.50
N HIS A 45 -14.47 -20.98 -18.42
CA HIS A 45 -13.45 -22.00 -18.44
C HIS A 45 -13.93 -23.29 -19.15
N ILE A 46 -15.13 -23.81 -18.80
CA ILE A 46 -15.71 -25.00 -19.44
C ILE A 46 -15.93 -24.76 -20.95
N ALA A 47 -16.41 -23.56 -21.32
CA ALA A 47 -16.62 -23.23 -22.73
C ALA A 47 -15.30 -23.16 -23.52
N ASN A 48 -14.22 -22.69 -22.91
CA ASN A 48 -12.89 -22.58 -23.55
C ASN A 48 -12.21 -23.95 -23.75
N ILE A 49 -12.45 -24.92 -22.86
CA ILE A 49 -11.91 -26.29 -23.00
C ILE A 49 -12.54 -27.04 -24.18
N GLY A 50 -13.65 -26.53 -24.73
CA GLY A 50 -14.25 -27.06 -25.97
C GLY A 50 -15.02 -28.36 -25.82
N ASN A 51 -15.25 -28.87 -24.61
CA ASN A 51 -16.00 -30.11 -24.37
C ASN A 51 -17.52 -29.97 -24.58
N GLU A 52 -18.04 -28.74 -24.61
CA GLU A 52 -19.46 -28.45 -24.82
C GLU A 52 -19.64 -27.16 -25.64
N LYS A 53 -20.62 -27.13 -26.55
CA LYS A 53 -20.98 -25.92 -27.33
C LYS A 53 -21.80 -24.95 -26.46
N ILE A 54 -21.16 -24.38 -25.44
CA ILE A 54 -21.79 -23.42 -24.52
C ILE A 54 -21.62 -22.02 -25.08
N LYS A 55 -22.75 -21.33 -25.31
CA LYS A 55 -22.72 -19.88 -25.62
C LYS A 55 -22.59 -19.10 -24.31
N VAL A 56 -21.45 -18.53 -24.06
CA VAL A 56 -21.19 -17.73 -22.84
C VAL A 56 -21.88 -16.35 -22.95
N GLY A 57 -21.81 -15.71 -24.11
CA GLY A 57 -22.25 -14.32 -24.30
C GLY A 57 -21.34 -13.32 -23.59
N GLU A 58 -21.89 -12.19 -23.22
CA GLU A 58 -21.26 -11.16 -22.38
C GLU A 58 -21.92 -11.18 -21.00
N PRO A 59 -21.48 -12.03 -20.08
CA PRO A 59 -22.14 -12.20 -18.81
C PRO A 59 -21.93 -10.98 -17.92
N ILE A 60 -23.02 -10.56 -17.28
CA ILE A 60 -23.08 -9.44 -16.34
C ILE A 60 -23.67 -9.96 -15.02
N ILE A 61 -23.14 -9.49 -13.90
CA ILE A 61 -23.75 -9.66 -12.59
C ILE A 61 -24.65 -8.45 -12.36
N GLU A 62 -25.92 -8.68 -12.03
CA GLU A 62 -26.87 -7.60 -11.78
C GLU A 62 -27.28 -7.58 -10.31
N VAL A 63 -27.19 -6.39 -9.69
CA VAL A 63 -27.67 -6.15 -8.33
C VAL A 63 -28.91 -5.26 -8.41
N LYS A 64 -30.00 -5.64 -7.73
CA LYS A 64 -31.27 -4.91 -7.70
C LYS A 64 -31.82 -4.80 -6.29
N ILE A 65 -32.40 -3.65 -5.97
CA ILE A 65 -33.13 -3.43 -4.72
C ILE A 65 -34.63 -3.35 -5.03
N ASP A 66 -35.40 -4.23 -4.40
CA ASP A 66 -36.87 -4.10 -4.30
C ASP A 66 -37.22 -3.47 -2.95
N LYS A 67 -37.35 -2.14 -2.93
CA LYS A 67 -37.69 -1.37 -1.71
C LYS A 67 -39.07 -1.76 -1.14
N LYS A 68 -40.04 -2.06 -2.01
CA LYS A 68 -41.39 -2.45 -1.57
C LYS A 68 -41.43 -3.84 -0.95
N GLY A 69 -40.78 -4.81 -1.58
CA GLY A 69 -40.64 -6.16 -1.10
C GLY A 69 -39.59 -6.30 0.00
N LYS A 70 -38.79 -5.27 0.27
CA LYS A 70 -37.63 -5.28 1.18
C LYS A 70 -36.64 -6.40 0.84
N LYS A 71 -36.30 -6.50 -0.45
CA LYS A 71 -35.43 -7.52 -0.99
C LYS A 71 -34.23 -6.93 -1.69
N LEU A 72 -33.09 -7.61 -1.58
CA LEU A 72 -31.92 -7.39 -2.40
C LEU A 72 -31.71 -8.61 -3.29
N HIS A 73 -31.51 -8.39 -4.58
CA HIS A 73 -31.33 -9.43 -5.58
C HIS A 73 -29.91 -9.37 -6.12
N ILE A 74 -29.24 -10.52 -6.23
CA ILE A 74 -27.95 -10.69 -6.88
C ILE A 74 -28.13 -11.77 -7.94
N ILE A 75 -27.93 -11.39 -9.21
CA ILE A 75 -28.28 -12.20 -10.38
C ILE A 75 -27.01 -12.40 -11.21
N ASP A 76 -26.62 -13.64 -11.43
CA ASP A 76 -25.55 -14.01 -12.35
C ASP A 76 -26.07 -14.79 -13.58
N GLN A 77 -25.24 -14.82 -14.62
CA GLN A 77 -25.45 -15.60 -15.84
C GLN A 77 -24.43 -16.74 -15.96
N GLY A 78 -23.88 -17.17 -14.82
CA GLY A 78 -22.85 -18.17 -14.73
C GLY A 78 -23.32 -19.60 -15.00
N ILE A 79 -22.59 -20.55 -14.45
CA ILE A 79 -22.81 -22.00 -14.65
C ILE A 79 -24.19 -22.47 -14.15
N GLY A 80 -24.78 -21.80 -13.15
CA GLY A 80 -25.99 -22.22 -12.46
C GLY A 80 -25.82 -23.56 -11.72
N MET A 81 -26.87 -23.98 -11.02
CA MET A 81 -26.87 -25.22 -10.24
C MET A 81 -28.13 -26.04 -10.53
N THR A 82 -28.00 -27.37 -10.52
CA THR A 82 -29.14 -28.32 -10.44
C THR A 82 -29.64 -28.44 -8.99
N ALA A 83 -30.78 -29.09 -8.77
CA ALA A 83 -31.26 -29.36 -7.43
C ALA A 83 -30.24 -30.16 -6.59
N ASP A 84 -29.67 -31.22 -7.16
CA ASP A 84 -28.65 -32.06 -6.49
C ASP A 84 -27.37 -31.26 -6.15
N GLU A 85 -26.98 -30.29 -7.05
CA GLU A 85 -25.84 -29.42 -6.80
C GLU A 85 -26.13 -28.38 -5.72
N ILE A 86 -27.38 -27.91 -5.59
CA ILE A 86 -27.77 -27.03 -4.49
C ILE A 86 -27.69 -27.79 -3.16
N GLU A 87 -28.22 -29.03 -3.11
CA GLU A 87 -28.10 -29.86 -1.92
C GLU A 87 -26.65 -30.07 -1.51
N LYS A 88 -25.76 -30.33 -2.46
CA LYS A 88 -24.36 -30.59 -2.20
C LYS A 88 -23.58 -29.32 -1.79
N TYR A 89 -23.75 -28.19 -2.50
CA TYR A 89 -22.90 -27.01 -2.33
C TYR A 89 -23.49 -25.94 -1.38
N ILE A 90 -24.80 -26.01 -1.12
CA ILE A 90 -25.48 -25.05 -0.25
C ILE A 90 -25.85 -25.64 1.09
N ASN A 91 -26.24 -26.93 1.16
CA ASN A 91 -26.67 -27.56 2.39
C ASN A 91 -25.49 -28.22 3.16
N GLU A 92 -24.37 -28.53 2.50
CA GLU A 92 -23.16 -29.02 3.16
C GLU A 92 -22.27 -27.82 3.53
N VAL A 93 -22.29 -27.45 4.81
CA VAL A 93 -21.49 -26.32 5.33
C VAL A 93 -19.99 -26.63 5.20
N ALA A 94 -19.21 -25.63 4.74
CA ALA A 94 -17.78 -25.73 4.48
C ALA A 94 -17.39 -26.69 3.33
N PHE A 95 -18.33 -27.06 2.46
CA PHE A 95 -18.04 -27.76 1.22
C PHE A 95 -17.81 -26.75 0.08
N SER A 96 -16.62 -26.78 -0.52
CA SER A 96 -16.25 -25.82 -1.56
C SER A 96 -16.42 -26.41 -2.96
N GLY A 97 -17.46 -25.99 -3.69
CA GLY A 97 -17.61 -26.32 -5.10
C GLY A 97 -16.53 -25.66 -6.01
N ALA A 98 -15.75 -24.73 -5.49
CA ALA A 98 -14.59 -24.14 -6.16
C ALA A 98 -13.39 -25.10 -6.09
N GLU A 99 -13.12 -25.71 -4.93
CA GLU A 99 -12.04 -26.68 -4.77
C GLU A 99 -12.29 -27.93 -5.63
N GLU A 100 -13.51 -28.47 -5.62
CA GLU A 100 -13.87 -29.60 -6.48
C GLU A 100 -13.67 -29.27 -7.97
N PHE A 101 -13.99 -28.06 -8.39
CA PHE A 101 -13.77 -27.61 -9.74
C PHE A 101 -12.29 -27.52 -10.08
N LEU A 102 -11.48 -26.92 -9.21
CA LEU A 102 -10.03 -26.80 -9.39
C LEU A 102 -9.34 -28.17 -9.43
N GLU A 103 -9.77 -29.12 -8.61
CA GLU A 103 -9.24 -30.48 -8.61
C GLU A 103 -9.61 -31.22 -9.91
N LYS A 104 -10.87 -31.11 -10.36
CA LYS A 104 -11.34 -31.71 -11.61
C LYS A 104 -10.61 -31.21 -12.84
N TYR A 105 -10.24 -29.93 -12.87
CA TYR A 105 -9.59 -29.26 -14.00
C TYR A 105 -8.14 -28.84 -13.69
N LYS A 106 -7.45 -29.60 -12.82
CA LYS A 106 -6.12 -29.26 -12.26
C LYS A 106 -5.08 -28.84 -13.27
N ASP A 107 -5.10 -29.43 -14.47
CA ASP A 107 -4.11 -29.16 -15.53
C ASP A 107 -4.43 -27.90 -16.34
N THR A 108 -5.66 -27.40 -16.31
CA THR A 108 -6.11 -26.29 -17.15
C THR A 108 -6.68 -25.10 -16.34
N ALA A 109 -6.99 -25.28 -15.07
CA ALA A 109 -7.66 -24.29 -14.23
C ALA A 109 -6.74 -23.49 -13.30
N LYS A 110 -5.41 -23.70 -13.37
CA LYS A 110 -4.45 -22.97 -12.49
C LYS A 110 -4.57 -21.46 -12.59
N ASP A 111 -4.89 -20.93 -13.78
CA ASP A 111 -5.03 -19.51 -14.06
C ASP A 111 -6.50 -19.09 -14.21
N SER A 112 -7.44 -19.88 -13.67
CA SER A 112 -8.88 -19.62 -13.85
C SER A 112 -9.40 -18.40 -13.05
N GLY A 113 -8.60 -17.83 -12.15
CA GLY A 113 -8.98 -16.68 -11.33
C GLY A 113 -10.11 -16.94 -10.32
N ILE A 114 -10.37 -18.22 -10.00
CA ILE A 114 -11.42 -18.60 -9.03
C ILE A 114 -11.08 -18.04 -7.64
N ILE A 115 -12.08 -17.46 -7.00
CA ILE A 115 -11.96 -16.66 -5.78
C ILE A 115 -12.30 -17.47 -4.53
N GLY A 116 -13.34 -18.31 -4.58
CA GLY A 116 -13.87 -19.03 -3.43
C GLY A 116 -13.08 -20.28 -3.07
N HIS A 117 -12.74 -20.44 -1.77
CA HIS A 117 -12.00 -21.61 -1.27
C HIS A 117 -12.68 -22.31 -0.10
N PHE A 118 -13.43 -21.60 0.75
CA PHE A 118 -13.83 -22.11 2.07
C PHE A 118 -15.26 -22.68 2.15
N GLY A 119 -16.09 -22.48 1.12
CA GLY A 119 -17.49 -22.93 1.13
C GLY A 119 -18.38 -22.28 2.21
N LEU A 120 -17.95 -21.14 2.77
CA LEU A 120 -18.65 -20.45 3.85
C LEU A 120 -19.22 -19.09 3.44
N GLY A 121 -18.75 -18.49 2.34
CA GLY A 121 -19.12 -17.15 1.92
C GLY A 121 -20.61 -16.94 1.69
N PHE A 122 -21.33 -17.96 1.19
CA PHE A 122 -22.77 -17.88 0.98
C PHE A 122 -23.55 -17.60 2.28
N TYR A 123 -23.12 -18.20 3.40
CA TYR A 123 -23.83 -18.05 4.66
C TYR A 123 -23.75 -16.65 5.27
N SER A 124 -22.86 -15.79 4.77
CA SER A 124 -22.83 -14.36 5.13
C SER A 124 -24.16 -13.65 4.78
N ALA A 125 -24.95 -14.18 3.85
CA ALA A 125 -26.28 -13.70 3.50
C ALA A 125 -27.20 -13.62 4.73
N PHE A 126 -27.11 -14.58 5.67
CA PHE A 126 -27.92 -14.61 6.88
C PHE A 126 -27.52 -13.60 7.96
N MET A 127 -26.45 -12.85 7.75
CA MET A 127 -26.08 -11.75 8.63
C MET A 127 -27.03 -10.56 8.47
N VAL A 128 -27.61 -10.39 7.28
CA VAL A 128 -28.44 -9.24 6.91
C VAL A 128 -29.86 -9.63 6.50
N ALA A 129 -30.10 -10.92 6.22
CA ALA A 129 -31.38 -11.41 5.74
C ALA A 129 -32.03 -12.37 6.75
N LYS A 130 -33.33 -12.20 6.97
CA LYS A 130 -34.19 -13.12 7.73
C LYS A 130 -34.59 -14.35 6.94
N LYS A 131 -34.51 -14.31 5.60
CA LYS A 131 -34.81 -15.41 4.68
C LYS A 131 -33.97 -15.20 3.42
N VAL A 132 -33.45 -16.29 2.87
CA VAL A 132 -32.71 -16.31 1.60
C VAL A 132 -33.40 -17.27 0.64
N GLU A 133 -33.52 -16.86 -0.63
CA GLU A 133 -34.00 -17.71 -1.71
C GLU A 133 -32.91 -17.83 -2.77
N ILE A 134 -32.77 -19.01 -3.37
CA ILE A 134 -31.91 -19.26 -4.53
C ILE A 134 -32.78 -19.82 -5.64
N ILE A 135 -32.80 -19.14 -6.78
CA ILE A 135 -33.45 -19.62 -8.00
C ILE A 135 -32.36 -19.86 -9.04
N SER A 136 -32.10 -21.12 -9.38
CA SER A 136 -30.98 -21.47 -10.24
C SER A 136 -31.36 -22.37 -11.39
N LYS A 137 -30.70 -22.14 -12.55
CA LYS A 137 -30.82 -22.95 -13.77
C LYS A 137 -29.43 -23.32 -14.25
N SER A 138 -29.10 -24.60 -14.17
CA SER A 138 -27.82 -25.14 -14.62
C SER A 138 -27.66 -25.09 -16.13
N TYR A 139 -26.43 -24.95 -16.62
CA TYR A 139 -26.07 -25.13 -18.02
C TYR A 139 -26.32 -26.56 -18.54
N LYS A 140 -26.46 -27.54 -17.65
CA LYS A 140 -26.64 -28.97 -17.94
C LYS A 140 -28.03 -29.35 -18.45
N ASN A 141 -28.84 -28.42 -18.88
CA ASN A 141 -30.20 -28.64 -19.39
C ASN A 141 -31.12 -29.46 -18.44
N LYS A 142 -30.96 -29.30 -17.12
CA LYS A 142 -31.83 -29.84 -16.08
C LYS A 142 -32.93 -28.83 -15.71
N PRO A 143 -34.05 -29.21 -15.09
CA PRO A 143 -35.03 -28.26 -14.56
C PRO A 143 -34.39 -27.21 -13.65
N ALA A 144 -34.98 -26.00 -13.62
CA ALA A 144 -34.57 -25.01 -12.63
C ALA A 144 -34.98 -25.43 -11.24
N ALA A 145 -34.20 -25.03 -10.24
CA ALA A 145 -34.46 -25.31 -8.83
C ALA A 145 -34.76 -24.01 -8.08
N HIS A 146 -35.61 -24.10 -7.05
CA HIS A 146 -35.91 -23.00 -6.13
C HIS A 146 -35.71 -23.51 -4.69
N TRP A 147 -34.68 -22.98 -4.06
CA TRP A 147 -34.32 -23.30 -2.66
C TRP A 147 -34.64 -22.11 -1.77
N THR A 148 -35.15 -22.39 -0.56
CA THR A 148 -35.40 -21.34 0.43
C THR A 148 -35.00 -21.79 1.84
N CYS A 149 -34.47 -20.85 2.65
CA CYS A 149 -34.10 -21.04 4.04
C CYS A 149 -34.30 -19.75 4.83
N ASP A 150 -34.75 -19.85 6.06
CA ASP A 150 -34.95 -18.74 6.99
C ASP A 150 -33.82 -18.62 8.04
N GLY A 151 -32.71 -19.29 7.81
CA GLY A 151 -31.57 -19.32 8.74
C GLY A 151 -31.73 -20.37 9.85
N SER A 152 -32.81 -21.16 9.84
CA SER A 152 -32.92 -22.39 10.61
C SER A 152 -32.22 -23.55 9.88
N PRO A 153 -32.01 -24.71 10.52
CA PRO A 153 -31.49 -25.91 9.85
C PRO A 153 -32.37 -26.44 8.71
N ASN A 154 -33.62 -25.96 8.61
CA ASN A 154 -34.59 -26.42 7.63
C ASN A 154 -34.54 -25.58 6.36
N TYR A 155 -34.66 -26.27 5.24
CA TYR A 155 -34.79 -25.63 3.92
C TYR A 155 -35.94 -26.26 3.15
N THR A 156 -36.39 -25.59 2.09
CA THR A 156 -37.28 -26.16 1.08
C THR A 156 -36.58 -26.13 -0.26
N LEU A 157 -36.76 -27.16 -1.08
CA LEU A 157 -36.21 -27.27 -2.42
C LEU A 157 -37.29 -27.72 -3.38
N ASP A 158 -37.73 -26.82 -4.25
CA ASP A 158 -38.82 -27.00 -5.20
C ASP A 158 -38.35 -26.78 -6.65
N LYS A 159 -39.22 -27.04 -7.60
CA LYS A 159 -39.00 -26.74 -9.00
C LYS A 159 -39.04 -25.23 -9.23
N GLY A 160 -37.94 -24.66 -9.75
CA GLY A 160 -37.83 -23.23 -10.07
C GLY A 160 -38.49 -22.84 -11.40
N THR A 161 -38.73 -21.54 -11.58
CA THR A 161 -39.35 -20.97 -12.76
C THR A 161 -38.37 -20.32 -13.74
N LYS A 162 -37.07 -20.23 -13.36
CA LYS A 162 -36.00 -19.58 -14.17
C LYS A 162 -35.82 -20.30 -15.51
N LYS A 163 -35.89 -19.55 -16.61
CA LYS A 163 -35.74 -20.09 -17.96
C LYS A 163 -34.30 -20.05 -18.43
N ASP A 164 -33.60 -18.98 -18.15
CA ASP A 164 -32.23 -18.75 -18.57
C ASP A 164 -31.23 -19.28 -17.54
N ARG A 165 -30.07 -19.70 -18.01
CA ARG A 165 -28.94 -20.16 -17.19
C ARG A 165 -28.50 -19.08 -16.20
N GLY A 166 -27.97 -19.51 -15.04
CA GLY A 166 -27.44 -18.67 -13.99
C GLY A 166 -28.21 -18.81 -12.69
N THR A 167 -27.82 -18.02 -11.71
CA THR A 167 -28.39 -18.04 -10.37
C THR A 167 -28.92 -16.65 -9.98
N GLU A 168 -30.02 -16.60 -9.28
CA GLU A 168 -30.55 -15.44 -8.61
C GLU A 168 -30.63 -15.73 -7.11
N ILE A 169 -29.95 -14.93 -6.31
CA ILE A 169 -30.01 -14.95 -4.85
C ILE A 169 -30.88 -13.78 -4.41
N ILE A 170 -31.90 -14.07 -3.61
CA ILE A 170 -32.86 -13.09 -3.09
C ILE A 170 -32.73 -13.03 -1.57
N LEU A 171 -32.30 -11.90 -1.06
CA LEU A 171 -32.17 -11.61 0.35
C LEU A 171 -33.41 -10.85 0.84
N HIS A 172 -34.18 -11.46 1.76
CA HIS A 172 -35.24 -10.76 2.48
C HIS A 172 -34.61 -10.03 3.67
N ILE A 173 -34.33 -8.75 3.48
CA ILE A 173 -33.56 -7.94 4.42
C ILE A 173 -34.26 -7.86 5.78
N ASP A 174 -33.52 -8.07 6.85
CA ASP A 174 -33.98 -8.00 8.23
C ASP A 174 -34.30 -6.54 8.64
N LYS A 175 -35.08 -6.40 9.72
CA LYS A 175 -35.45 -5.08 10.24
C LYS A 175 -34.24 -4.27 10.72
N ASP A 176 -33.23 -4.93 11.26
CA ASP A 176 -32.02 -4.31 11.80
C ASP A 176 -30.98 -3.98 10.71
N SER A 177 -31.21 -4.47 9.48
CA SER A 177 -30.28 -4.32 8.33
C SER A 177 -30.88 -3.47 7.20
N LYS A 178 -31.86 -2.60 7.50
CA LYS A 178 -32.57 -1.80 6.50
C LYS A 178 -31.68 -0.86 5.68
N GLU A 179 -30.53 -0.49 6.18
CA GLU A 179 -29.54 0.31 5.46
C GLU A 179 -29.15 -0.33 4.12
N PHE A 180 -29.17 -1.66 3.99
CA PHE A 180 -28.87 -2.37 2.75
C PHE A 180 -30.01 -2.36 1.73
N LEU A 181 -31.08 -1.60 1.97
CA LEU A 181 -32.11 -1.26 1.00
C LEU A 181 -31.96 0.13 0.41
N GLU A 182 -30.92 0.86 0.82
CA GLU A 182 -30.59 2.20 0.31
C GLU A 182 -29.60 2.10 -0.86
N ASP A 183 -29.94 2.77 -1.97
CA ASP A 183 -29.14 2.71 -3.21
C ASP A 183 -27.70 3.19 -2.99
N ASN A 184 -27.52 4.28 -2.24
CA ASN A 184 -26.18 4.81 -1.95
C ASN A 184 -25.35 3.80 -1.15
N LYS A 185 -25.93 3.17 -0.11
CA LYS A 185 -25.21 2.19 0.72
C LYS A 185 -24.72 1.00 -0.11
N ILE A 186 -25.58 0.43 -0.96
CA ILE A 186 -25.20 -0.68 -1.84
C ILE A 186 -24.17 -0.23 -2.88
N SER A 187 -24.34 0.95 -3.48
CA SER A 187 -23.37 1.50 -4.42
C SER A 187 -21.99 1.65 -3.78
N ASP A 188 -21.92 2.25 -2.59
CA ASP A 188 -20.65 2.45 -1.86
C ASP A 188 -19.97 1.11 -1.54
N LEU A 189 -20.73 0.11 -1.12
CA LEU A 189 -20.19 -1.23 -0.83
C LEU A 189 -19.68 -1.95 -2.09
N LEU A 190 -20.44 -1.84 -3.20
CA LEU A 190 -20.02 -2.40 -4.47
C LEU A 190 -18.71 -1.75 -4.95
N VAL A 191 -18.60 -0.42 -4.84
CA VAL A 191 -17.36 0.29 -5.17
C VAL A 191 -16.23 -0.07 -4.21
N LYS A 192 -16.50 -0.15 -2.91
CA LYS A 192 -15.48 -0.47 -1.90
C LYS A 192 -14.86 -1.85 -2.11
N TYR A 193 -15.68 -2.88 -2.30
CA TYR A 193 -15.21 -4.26 -2.28
C TYR A 193 -15.06 -4.89 -3.68
N ASN A 194 -15.78 -4.40 -4.67
CA ASN A 194 -15.93 -5.07 -5.96
C ASN A 194 -15.49 -4.22 -7.16
N LYS A 195 -14.83 -3.08 -6.91
CA LYS A 195 -14.42 -2.08 -7.91
C LYS A 195 -13.67 -2.67 -9.11
N PHE A 196 -12.93 -3.74 -8.91
CA PHE A 196 -12.07 -4.34 -9.93
C PHE A 196 -12.38 -5.80 -10.23
N MET A 197 -13.54 -6.29 -9.81
CA MET A 197 -13.99 -7.66 -10.13
C MET A 197 -13.96 -7.92 -11.63
N PRO A 198 -13.54 -9.14 -12.08
CA PRO A 198 -13.31 -9.44 -13.50
C PRO A 198 -14.59 -9.61 -14.33
N ILE A 199 -15.77 -9.53 -13.72
CA ILE A 199 -17.05 -9.57 -14.38
C ILE A 199 -17.77 -8.23 -14.19
N PRO A 200 -18.35 -7.61 -15.24
CA PRO A 200 -19.11 -6.38 -15.10
C PRO A 200 -20.25 -6.52 -14.10
N ILE A 201 -20.39 -5.54 -13.21
CA ILE A 201 -21.44 -5.48 -12.19
C ILE A 201 -22.35 -4.32 -12.52
N LYS A 202 -23.59 -4.63 -12.84
CA LYS A 202 -24.64 -3.65 -13.12
C LYS A 202 -25.41 -3.33 -11.84
N PHE A 203 -25.50 -2.03 -11.52
CA PHE A 203 -26.36 -1.53 -10.46
C PHE A 203 -27.12 -0.29 -10.94
N GLY A 204 -28.39 -0.48 -11.29
CA GLY A 204 -29.24 0.57 -11.85
C GLY A 204 -28.86 0.98 -13.28
N THR A 205 -29.23 2.19 -13.63
CA THR A 205 -28.98 2.81 -14.93
C THR A 205 -28.42 4.22 -14.75
N LYS A 206 -27.69 4.72 -15.74
CA LYS A 206 -27.18 6.10 -15.80
C LYS A 206 -27.54 6.74 -17.14
N GLU A 207 -27.58 8.07 -17.16
CA GLU A 207 -27.72 8.82 -18.39
C GLU A 207 -26.33 9.15 -18.95
N GLU A 208 -26.10 8.78 -20.21
CA GLU A 208 -24.91 9.16 -20.95
C GLU A 208 -25.23 10.16 -22.04
N ASN A 209 -24.43 11.21 -22.16
CA ASN A 209 -24.55 12.18 -23.25
C ASN A 209 -24.09 11.52 -24.55
N ILE A 210 -24.96 11.56 -25.56
CA ILE A 210 -24.60 11.16 -26.93
C ILE A 210 -23.72 12.28 -27.50
N PRO A 211 -22.50 11.99 -27.99
CA PRO A 211 -21.66 13.00 -28.63
C PRO A 211 -22.46 13.69 -29.74
N LEU A 212 -22.40 15.01 -29.81
CA LEU A 212 -23.02 15.79 -30.88
C LEU A 212 -22.40 15.38 -32.22
N ASP A 213 -23.23 15.24 -33.23
CA ASP A 213 -22.79 14.99 -34.60
C ASP A 213 -21.87 16.13 -35.06
N LYS A 214 -20.86 15.84 -35.89
CA LYS A 214 -19.92 16.84 -36.41
C LYS A 214 -20.58 18.04 -37.07
N ASN A 215 -21.89 17.94 -37.40
CA ASN A 215 -22.72 18.97 -38.03
C ASN A 215 -23.75 19.61 -37.06
N ALA A 216 -23.62 19.42 -35.75
CA ALA A 216 -24.53 20.00 -34.78
C ALA A 216 -24.42 21.54 -34.78
N LYS A 217 -25.55 22.21 -34.65
CA LYS A 217 -25.63 23.67 -34.59
C LYS A 217 -25.10 24.17 -33.24
N GLU A 218 -24.43 25.31 -33.26
CA GLU A 218 -23.93 25.98 -32.06
C GLU A 218 -25.08 26.24 -31.08
N GLY A 219 -25.02 25.65 -29.86
CA GLY A 219 -26.09 25.73 -28.84
C GLY A 219 -27.00 24.50 -28.72
N GLU A 220 -26.83 23.47 -29.52
CA GLU A 220 -27.59 22.22 -29.40
C GLU A 220 -27.15 21.42 -28.18
N LYS A 221 -28.07 21.10 -27.26
CA LYS A 221 -27.76 20.28 -26.09
C LYS A 221 -27.58 18.82 -26.50
N PRO A 222 -26.57 18.10 -25.97
CA PRO A 222 -26.42 16.69 -26.26
C PRO A 222 -27.66 15.90 -25.80
N LYS A 223 -28.10 14.97 -26.64
CA LYS A 223 -29.19 14.04 -26.30
C LYS A 223 -28.62 13.03 -25.26
N THR A 224 -29.40 12.73 -24.24
CA THR A 224 -29.06 11.69 -23.27
C THR A 224 -29.63 10.34 -23.66
N LYS A 225 -28.88 9.28 -23.42
CA LYS A 225 -29.32 7.89 -23.54
C LYS A 225 -29.18 7.21 -22.19
N THR A 226 -30.22 6.54 -21.74
CA THR A 226 -30.17 5.68 -20.56
C THR A 226 -29.41 4.41 -20.90
N VAL A 227 -28.35 4.12 -20.17
CA VAL A 227 -27.52 2.91 -20.29
C VAL A 227 -27.41 2.20 -18.96
N ASP A 228 -27.01 0.93 -18.98
CA ASP A 228 -26.72 0.18 -17.76
C ASP A 228 -25.58 0.84 -16.99
N ASN A 229 -25.75 1.02 -15.69
CA ASN A 229 -24.70 1.55 -14.84
C ASN A 229 -23.77 0.41 -14.38
N ILE A 230 -22.63 0.24 -15.08
CA ILE A 230 -21.57 -0.68 -14.68
C ILE A 230 -20.67 0.06 -13.71
N ILE A 231 -20.56 -0.46 -12.48
CA ILE A 231 -19.91 0.23 -11.37
C ILE A 231 -18.44 -0.16 -11.17
N ASN A 232 -17.98 -1.23 -11.80
CA ASN A 232 -16.62 -1.74 -11.66
C ASN A 232 -15.82 -1.64 -12.97
N ASN A 233 -14.50 -1.73 -12.84
CA ASN A 233 -13.56 -1.84 -13.95
C ASN A 233 -13.04 -3.29 -14.03
N PRO A 234 -13.54 -4.14 -14.94
CA PRO A 234 -13.13 -5.54 -15.03
C PRO A 234 -11.70 -5.77 -15.53
N ASN A 235 -11.09 -4.75 -16.15
CA ASN A 235 -9.78 -4.84 -16.79
C ASN A 235 -8.84 -3.73 -16.28
N PRO A 236 -8.54 -3.69 -14.97
CA PRO A 236 -7.69 -2.66 -14.40
C PRO A 236 -6.26 -2.74 -14.93
N ALA A 237 -5.54 -1.63 -14.85
CA ALA A 237 -4.21 -1.50 -15.47
C ALA A 237 -3.20 -2.56 -14.98
N TRP A 238 -3.26 -2.98 -13.71
CA TRP A 238 -2.29 -3.95 -13.18
C TRP A 238 -2.44 -5.37 -13.71
N THR A 239 -3.57 -5.72 -14.34
CA THR A 239 -3.77 -7.05 -14.95
C THR A 239 -3.18 -7.13 -16.36
N LYS A 240 -2.76 -5.99 -16.94
CA LYS A 240 -2.19 -5.91 -18.27
C LYS A 240 -0.66 -6.09 -18.21
N GLN A 241 -0.05 -6.47 -19.33
CA GLN A 241 1.41 -6.53 -19.41
C GLN A 241 2.00 -5.10 -19.43
N PRO A 242 3.14 -4.84 -18.77
CA PRO A 242 3.78 -3.52 -18.77
C PRO A 242 4.04 -2.94 -20.15
N LYS A 243 4.34 -3.80 -21.14
CA LYS A 243 4.59 -3.40 -22.55
C LYS A 243 3.36 -2.86 -23.28
N ASP A 244 2.15 -3.18 -22.77
CA ASP A 244 0.88 -2.80 -23.37
C ASP A 244 0.33 -1.50 -22.78
N LEU A 245 1.03 -0.90 -21.81
CA LEU A 245 0.65 0.32 -21.10
C LEU A 245 1.60 1.46 -21.41
N LYS A 246 1.02 2.66 -21.54
CA LYS A 246 1.72 3.94 -21.67
C LYS A 246 1.68 4.71 -20.34
N ASP A 247 2.51 5.73 -20.21
CA ASP A 247 2.56 6.56 -18.99
C ASP A 247 1.19 7.16 -18.63
N GLU A 248 0.38 7.52 -19.64
CA GLU A 248 -0.95 8.06 -19.40
C GLU A 248 -1.93 7.01 -18.83
N ASP A 249 -1.77 5.74 -19.19
CA ASP A 249 -2.58 4.65 -18.63
C ASP A 249 -2.29 4.48 -17.13
N TYR A 250 -1.01 4.60 -16.71
CA TYR A 250 -0.64 4.57 -15.30
C TYR A 250 -1.18 5.76 -14.52
N LYS A 251 -1.13 6.96 -15.10
CA LYS A 251 -1.69 8.18 -14.49
C LYS A 251 -3.20 8.12 -14.38
N SER A 252 -3.89 7.66 -15.43
CA SER A 252 -5.33 7.46 -15.42
C SER A 252 -5.76 6.45 -14.36
N PHE A 253 -4.99 5.37 -14.21
CA PHE A 253 -5.25 4.38 -13.17
C PHE A 253 -4.99 4.94 -11.76
N TYR A 254 -3.98 5.77 -11.58
CA TYR A 254 -3.74 6.47 -10.30
C TYR A 254 -4.92 7.37 -9.92
N ARG A 255 -5.46 8.16 -10.87
CA ARG A 255 -6.65 9.00 -10.64
C ARG A 255 -7.91 8.16 -10.36
N GLU A 256 -8.03 6.97 -10.98
CA GLU A 256 -9.11 6.02 -10.69
C GLU A 256 -9.01 5.48 -9.25
N LEU A 257 -7.80 5.15 -8.78
CA LEU A 257 -7.59 4.68 -7.41
C LEU A 257 -7.83 5.77 -6.37
N TYR A 258 -7.35 6.99 -6.65
CA TYR A 258 -7.33 8.12 -5.72
C TYR A 258 -7.98 9.37 -6.33
N PRO A 259 -9.30 9.38 -6.53
CA PRO A 259 -10.00 10.46 -7.25
C PRO A 259 -9.93 11.82 -6.54
N MET A 260 -9.64 11.85 -5.24
CA MET A 260 -9.48 13.08 -4.46
C MET A 260 -8.04 13.62 -4.46
N GLN A 261 -7.10 12.92 -5.12
CA GLN A 261 -5.72 13.36 -5.23
C GLN A 261 -5.52 14.11 -6.55
N PHE A 262 -5.13 15.38 -6.44
CA PHE A 262 -4.90 16.25 -7.61
C PHE A 262 -3.47 16.18 -8.11
N GLU A 263 -2.52 15.76 -7.27
CA GLU A 263 -1.11 15.63 -7.63
C GLU A 263 -0.83 14.30 -8.31
N GLU A 264 -0.06 14.35 -9.40
CA GLU A 264 0.40 13.16 -10.09
C GLU A 264 1.52 12.47 -9.30
N PRO A 265 1.63 11.14 -9.37
CA PRO A 265 2.74 10.42 -8.77
C PRO A 265 4.06 10.76 -9.47
N LEU A 266 5.16 10.72 -8.73
CA LEU A 266 6.51 10.99 -9.26
C LEU A 266 6.93 9.96 -10.32
N PHE A 267 6.59 8.69 -10.07
CA PHE A 267 6.78 7.54 -10.96
C PHE A 267 6.01 6.33 -10.42
N ASN A 268 5.99 5.28 -11.22
CA ASN A 268 5.33 4.02 -10.86
C ASN A 268 6.29 2.83 -10.98
N ILE A 269 5.90 1.73 -10.31
CA ILE A 269 6.54 0.43 -10.41
C ILE A 269 5.47 -0.59 -10.72
N HIS A 270 5.52 -1.19 -11.90
CA HIS A 270 4.63 -2.27 -12.30
C HIS A 270 5.22 -3.60 -11.83
N LEU A 271 4.48 -4.31 -10.97
CA LEU A 271 4.79 -5.65 -10.51
C LEU A 271 4.08 -6.64 -11.42
N ASN A 272 4.83 -7.57 -12.00
CA ASN A 272 4.28 -8.64 -12.82
C ASN A 272 5.24 -9.83 -12.76
N VAL A 273 4.88 -10.84 -12.00
CA VAL A 273 5.66 -12.08 -11.83
C VAL A 273 4.70 -13.25 -11.63
N ASP A 274 5.04 -14.37 -12.25
CA ASP A 274 4.27 -15.62 -12.25
C ASP A 274 5.04 -16.81 -11.64
N TYR A 275 6.33 -16.63 -11.37
CA TYR A 275 7.18 -17.63 -10.73
C TYR A 275 8.27 -16.98 -9.87
N PRO A 276 8.54 -17.44 -8.65
CA PRO A 276 8.01 -18.62 -7.94
C PRO A 276 6.68 -18.39 -7.20
N PHE A 277 6.04 -17.27 -7.40
CA PHE A 277 4.73 -16.89 -6.89
C PHE A 277 4.05 -15.95 -7.88
N ASN A 278 2.73 -15.89 -7.85
CA ASN A 278 1.96 -14.96 -8.66
C ASN A 278 1.81 -13.64 -7.92
N LEU A 279 2.29 -12.55 -8.52
CA LEU A 279 2.15 -11.21 -8.00
C LEU A 279 2.01 -10.22 -9.14
N THR A 280 0.92 -9.51 -9.15
CA THR A 280 0.70 -8.37 -10.02
C THR A 280 0.41 -7.12 -9.19
N GLY A 281 0.55 -5.94 -9.80
CA GLY A 281 0.26 -4.71 -9.08
C GLY A 281 0.95 -3.50 -9.69
N ILE A 282 0.56 -2.34 -9.23
CA ILE A 282 1.22 -1.08 -9.57
C ILE A 282 1.40 -0.29 -8.28
N LEU A 283 2.64 -0.01 -7.95
CA LEU A 283 3.00 0.88 -6.85
C LEU A 283 3.34 2.25 -7.40
N TYR A 284 2.94 3.29 -6.68
CA TYR A 284 3.18 4.69 -7.02
C TYR A 284 3.97 5.37 -5.91
N PHE A 285 4.98 6.14 -6.30
CA PHE A 285 5.64 7.09 -5.41
C PHE A 285 4.85 8.39 -5.42
N PRO A 286 4.17 8.73 -4.33
CA PRO A 286 3.47 10.00 -4.22
C PRO A 286 4.48 11.12 -4.05
N LYS A 287 4.09 12.35 -4.41
CA LYS A 287 4.82 13.52 -3.99
C LYS A 287 4.54 13.75 -2.51
N LEU A 288 5.59 13.71 -1.68
CA LEU A 288 5.46 13.93 -0.25
C LEU A 288 5.47 15.45 0.01
N THR A 289 4.29 16.04 0.15
CA THR A 289 4.15 17.41 0.66
C THR A 289 4.24 17.40 2.18
N ASN A 290 4.72 18.49 2.78
CA ASN A 290 4.93 18.62 4.23
C ASN A 290 3.67 18.42 5.10
N ASP A 291 2.49 18.42 4.50
CA ASP A 291 1.24 18.04 5.15
C ASP A 291 1.07 16.52 5.12
N ILE A 292 1.66 15.90 6.13
CA ILE A 292 1.65 14.43 6.33
C ILE A 292 0.23 13.96 6.72
N ASN A 293 -0.71 14.03 5.82
CA ASN A 293 -1.93 13.21 5.86
C ASN A 293 -1.63 11.80 5.29
N ILE A 294 -0.54 11.19 5.78
CA ILE A 294 -0.01 9.88 5.36
C ILE A 294 -1.04 8.75 5.56
N GLN A 295 -2.11 8.98 6.34
CA GLN A 295 -2.99 7.89 6.79
C GLN A 295 -4.14 7.52 5.85
N LYS A 296 -4.47 8.29 4.82
CA LYS A 296 -5.71 8.06 4.04
C LYS A 296 -5.53 7.20 2.78
N ASP A 297 -4.39 7.29 2.12
CA ASP A 297 -4.21 6.65 0.81
C ASP A 297 -3.12 5.58 0.90
N LYS A 298 -3.52 4.36 1.21
CA LYS A 298 -2.64 3.21 1.43
C LYS A 298 -2.53 2.34 0.18
N ILE A 299 -1.57 1.43 0.20
CA ILE A 299 -1.52 0.31 -0.74
C ILE A 299 -2.73 -0.59 -0.45
N GLN A 300 -3.46 -0.94 -1.50
CA GLN A 300 -4.62 -1.83 -1.42
C GLN A 300 -4.21 -3.24 -1.83
N LEU A 301 -4.56 -4.23 -1.01
CA LEU A 301 -4.34 -5.63 -1.31
C LEU A 301 -5.57 -6.24 -1.95
N TYR A 302 -5.34 -6.93 -3.06
CA TYR A 302 -6.31 -7.74 -3.78
C TYR A 302 -5.87 -9.20 -3.83
N GLN A 303 -6.83 -10.09 -4.01
CA GLN A 303 -6.61 -11.49 -4.36
C GLN A 303 -7.57 -11.85 -5.50
N ASN A 304 -7.03 -12.14 -6.67
CA ASN A 304 -7.82 -12.34 -7.90
C ASN A 304 -8.81 -11.19 -8.16
N GLN A 305 -8.33 -9.95 -8.09
CA GLN A 305 -9.10 -8.71 -8.26
C GLN A 305 -10.20 -8.46 -7.20
N VAL A 306 -10.26 -9.27 -6.14
CA VAL A 306 -11.15 -9.05 -4.98
C VAL A 306 -10.41 -8.25 -3.92
N PHE A 307 -10.99 -7.15 -3.48
CA PHE A 307 -10.43 -6.35 -2.40
C PHE A 307 -10.36 -7.16 -1.09
N VAL A 308 -9.18 -7.17 -0.47
CA VAL A 308 -8.92 -7.83 0.80
C VAL A 308 -8.83 -6.80 1.92
N THR A 309 -7.86 -5.92 1.85
CA THR A 309 -7.56 -4.92 2.89
C THR A 309 -6.68 -3.80 2.34
N ASP A 310 -6.67 -2.67 3.01
CA ASP A 310 -5.72 -1.57 2.83
C ASP A 310 -4.62 -1.56 3.92
N ASN A 311 -4.68 -2.50 4.85
CA ASN A 311 -3.60 -2.74 5.80
C ASN A 311 -2.70 -3.87 5.27
N VAL A 312 -1.56 -3.49 4.71
CA VAL A 312 -0.57 -4.40 4.10
C VAL A 312 0.63 -4.67 5.01
N GLU A 313 0.46 -4.45 6.32
CA GLU A 313 1.47 -4.74 7.34
C GLU A 313 1.92 -6.20 7.26
N GLY A 314 3.23 -6.42 7.25
CA GLY A 314 3.84 -7.75 7.11
C GLY A 314 3.96 -8.27 5.67
N ILE A 315 3.22 -7.72 4.68
CA ILE A 315 3.37 -8.06 3.26
C ILE A 315 4.38 -7.12 2.57
N VAL A 316 4.20 -5.84 2.83
CA VAL A 316 5.06 -4.79 2.30
C VAL A 316 5.99 -4.34 3.43
N PRO A 317 7.29 -4.19 3.18
CA PRO A 317 8.21 -3.63 4.16
C PRO A 317 7.71 -2.27 4.67
N GLU A 318 7.98 -1.98 5.93
CA GLU A 318 7.42 -0.82 6.62
C GLU A 318 7.75 0.51 5.90
N PHE A 319 8.98 0.66 5.40
CA PHE A 319 9.40 1.86 4.66
C PHE A 319 8.62 2.07 3.34
N LEU A 320 8.02 1.01 2.78
CA LEU A 320 7.21 1.10 1.57
C LEU A 320 5.73 1.39 1.86
N THR A 321 5.32 1.46 3.11
CA THR A 321 3.95 1.86 3.48
C THR A 321 3.63 3.32 3.14
N LEU A 322 4.66 4.12 2.86
CA LEU A 322 4.54 5.48 2.33
C LEU A 322 4.12 5.51 0.85
N LEU A 323 4.21 4.38 0.14
CA LEU A 323 3.77 4.26 -1.25
C LEU A 323 2.26 4.10 -1.31
N ARG A 324 1.73 4.32 -2.51
CA ARG A 324 0.33 4.11 -2.88
C ARG A 324 0.23 3.03 -3.94
N GLY A 325 -0.96 2.52 -4.21
CA GLY A 325 -1.18 1.59 -5.32
C GLY A 325 -1.94 0.35 -4.94
N VAL A 326 -1.70 -0.69 -5.74
CA VAL A 326 -2.35 -1.99 -5.58
C VAL A 326 -1.33 -3.12 -5.65
N ILE A 327 -1.61 -4.17 -4.89
CA ILE A 327 -0.92 -5.46 -4.96
C ILE A 327 -2.02 -6.52 -5.08
N ASP A 328 -1.88 -7.42 -6.03
CA ASP A 328 -2.79 -8.56 -6.23
C ASP A 328 -1.98 -9.85 -6.29
N SER A 329 -2.27 -10.78 -5.38
CA SER A 329 -1.59 -12.08 -5.33
C SER A 329 -2.50 -13.16 -4.77
N PRO A 330 -2.74 -14.26 -5.52
CA PRO A 330 -3.45 -15.43 -5.03
C PRO A 330 -2.65 -16.22 -3.98
N ASP A 331 -1.33 -16.05 -3.94
CA ASP A 331 -0.41 -16.84 -3.09
C ASP A 331 -0.26 -16.26 -1.67
N ILE A 332 -0.91 -15.13 -1.38
CA ILE A 332 -0.95 -14.58 -0.02
C ILE A 332 -2.03 -15.33 0.77
N PRO A 333 -1.63 -16.06 1.84
CA PRO A 333 -2.59 -16.83 2.62
C PRO A 333 -3.49 -15.90 3.44
N LEU A 334 -4.81 -16.06 3.26
CA LEU A 334 -5.83 -15.31 3.96
C LEU A 334 -6.57 -16.23 4.94
N ASN A 335 -7.10 -15.66 6.00
CA ASN A 335 -8.07 -16.36 6.85
C ASN A 335 -9.42 -16.47 6.13
N VAL A 336 -10.37 -17.21 6.75
CA VAL A 336 -11.69 -17.45 6.19
C VAL A 336 -12.47 -16.17 5.88
N SER A 337 -12.32 -15.14 6.72
CA SER A 337 -12.98 -13.83 6.53
C SER A 337 -12.21 -12.91 5.58
N ARG A 338 -11.06 -13.32 5.07
CA ARG A 338 -10.13 -12.50 4.28
C ARG A 338 -9.74 -11.17 4.96
N SER A 339 -9.91 -11.09 6.28
CA SER A 339 -9.67 -9.86 7.05
C SER A 339 -8.28 -9.78 7.65
N TYR A 340 -7.59 -10.91 7.78
CA TYR A 340 -6.27 -11.01 8.39
C TYR A 340 -5.33 -11.83 7.53
N LEU A 341 -4.09 -11.40 7.51
CA LEU A 341 -2.99 -12.07 6.84
C LEU A 341 -2.35 -13.08 7.77
N GLN A 342 -2.04 -14.25 7.25
CA GLN A 342 -1.24 -15.22 7.98
C GLN A 342 0.24 -14.98 7.67
N ALA A 343 1.07 -14.83 8.71
CA ALA A 343 2.52 -14.74 8.53
C ALA A 343 3.06 -16.07 7.99
N ASP A 344 3.44 -16.10 6.72
CA ASP A 344 3.95 -17.28 6.03
C ASP A 344 5.26 -16.98 5.28
N GLY A 345 5.98 -18.04 4.94
CA GLY A 345 7.18 -17.98 4.12
C GLY A 345 6.95 -17.37 2.72
N ALA A 346 5.76 -17.51 2.14
CA ALA A 346 5.37 -16.88 0.89
C ALA A 346 5.37 -15.35 1.00
N VAL A 347 4.78 -14.81 2.06
CA VAL A 347 4.72 -13.37 2.33
C VAL A 347 6.11 -12.75 2.42
N LYS A 348 7.06 -13.42 3.11
CA LYS A 348 8.47 -12.96 3.19
C LYS A 348 9.14 -12.90 1.82
N LYS A 349 8.86 -13.87 0.94
CA LYS A 349 9.42 -13.88 -0.43
C LYS A 349 8.84 -12.74 -1.27
N ILE A 350 7.55 -12.49 -1.16
CA ILE A 350 6.85 -11.38 -1.84
C ILE A 350 7.41 -10.05 -1.36
N SER A 351 7.54 -9.85 -0.05
CA SER A 351 8.12 -8.65 0.55
C SER A 351 9.54 -8.38 0.04
N ALA A 352 10.41 -9.40 0.07
CA ALA A 352 11.78 -9.30 -0.44
C ALA A 352 11.83 -8.99 -1.96
N TYR A 353 10.88 -9.53 -2.73
CA TYR A 353 10.77 -9.25 -4.17
C TYR A 353 10.37 -7.79 -4.41
N ILE A 354 9.38 -7.28 -3.70
CA ILE A 354 8.92 -5.89 -3.79
C ILE A 354 10.08 -4.94 -3.45
N THR A 355 10.77 -5.18 -2.32
CA THR A 355 11.97 -4.41 -1.91
C THR A 355 12.99 -4.33 -3.03
N ARG A 356 13.31 -5.49 -3.63
CA ARG A 356 14.27 -5.55 -4.74
C ARG A 356 13.80 -4.75 -5.95
N LYS A 357 12.53 -4.87 -6.34
CA LYS A 357 11.96 -4.14 -7.50
C LYS A 357 11.95 -2.64 -7.29
N VAL A 358 11.68 -2.18 -6.07
CA VAL A 358 11.77 -0.76 -5.71
C VAL A 358 13.20 -0.27 -5.86
N ALA A 359 14.17 -0.98 -5.27
CA ALA A 359 15.59 -0.61 -5.39
C ALA A 359 16.08 -0.61 -6.85
N ASP A 360 15.68 -1.62 -7.64
CA ASP A 360 16.03 -1.72 -9.06
C ASP A 360 15.45 -0.55 -9.88
N LYS A 361 14.20 -0.16 -9.60
CA LYS A 361 13.56 1.01 -10.25
C LYS A 361 14.26 2.31 -9.90
N LEU A 362 14.55 2.56 -8.63
CA LEU A 362 15.28 3.74 -8.17
C LEU A 362 16.67 3.82 -8.83
N SER A 363 17.41 2.70 -8.83
CA SER A 363 18.71 2.60 -9.51
C SER A 363 18.61 2.87 -11.01
N SER A 364 17.56 2.38 -11.68
CA SER A 364 17.32 2.63 -13.10
C SER A 364 17.02 4.10 -13.37
N LEU A 365 16.18 4.75 -12.57
CA LEU A 365 15.87 6.17 -12.68
C LEU A 365 17.11 7.03 -12.50
N PHE A 366 17.92 6.74 -11.48
CA PHE A 366 19.19 7.43 -11.25
C PHE A 366 20.14 7.33 -12.45
N LYS A 367 20.29 6.13 -13.02
CA LYS A 367 21.18 5.89 -14.16
C LYS A 367 20.66 6.50 -15.46
N SER A 368 19.35 6.50 -15.68
CA SER A 368 18.76 6.98 -16.93
C SER A 368 18.74 8.50 -17.03
N ASN A 369 18.47 9.19 -15.93
CA ASN A 369 18.44 10.66 -15.88
C ASN A 369 18.70 11.15 -14.46
N ARG A 370 19.98 11.37 -14.16
CA ARG A 370 20.44 11.82 -12.86
C ARG A 370 19.86 13.18 -12.46
N GLU A 371 19.80 14.14 -13.37
CA GLU A 371 19.29 15.49 -13.08
C GLU A 371 17.81 15.45 -12.65
N GLU A 372 16.99 14.65 -13.34
CA GLU A 372 15.59 14.46 -12.95
C GLU A 372 15.45 13.70 -11.62
N PHE A 373 16.37 12.80 -11.31
CA PHE A 373 16.38 12.11 -10.02
C PHE A 373 16.76 13.08 -8.89
N GLU A 374 17.74 13.95 -9.10
CA GLU A 374 18.15 14.99 -8.15
C GLU A 374 17.00 15.97 -7.85
N LYS A 375 16.24 16.40 -8.87
CA LYS A 375 15.06 17.27 -8.69
C LYS A 375 13.96 16.60 -7.82
N LYS A 376 13.85 15.29 -7.87
CA LYS A 376 12.87 14.51 -7.09
C LYS A 376 13.40 14.08 -5.72
N TRP A 377 14.67 14.34 -5.42
CA TRP A 377 15.33 13.83 -4.22
C TRP A 377 14.57 14.17 -2.94
N ASN A 378 14.12 15.41 -2.78
CA ASN A 378 13.41 15.83 -1.58
C ASN A 378 12.09 15.06 -1.34
N ASP A 379 11.44 14.61 -2.42
CA ASP A 379 10.20 13.84 -2.32
C ASP A 379 10.43 12.35 -2.07
N ILE A 380 11.61 11.81 -2.42
CA ILE A 380 11.92 10.36 -2.32
C ILE A 380 12.89 10.03 -1.21
N LYS A 381 13.67 11.01 -0.71
CA LYS A 381 14.75 10.78 0.27
C LYS A 381 14.28 10.03 1.51
N LEU A 382 13.14 10.40 2.07
CA LEU A 382 12.61 9.78 3.30
C LEU A 382 12.34 8.29 3.13
N VAL A 383 11.78 7.87 1.99
CA VAL A 383 11.53 6.45 1.68
C VAL A 383 12.86 5.70 1.55
N ILE A 384 13.85 6.30 0.89
CA ILE A 384 15.18 5.69 0.70
C ILE A 384 15.89 5.56 2.05
N GLU A 385 15.97 6.64 2.83
CA GLU A 385 16.62 6.67 4.13
C GLU A 385 15.98 5.67 5.12
N TYR A 386 14.64 5.60 5.15
CA TYR A 386 13.95 4.64 6.00
C TYR A 386 14.19 3.20 5.53
N GLY A 387 14.23 2.97 4.23
CA GLY A 387 14.60 1.68 3.66
C GLY A 387 16.03 1.26 4.02
N MET A 388 16.97 2.20 4.03
CA MET A 388 18.36 1.96 4.47
C MET A 388 18.45 1.56 5.95
N LEU A 389 17.57 2.09 6.79
CA LEU A 389 17.51 1.77 8.21
C LEU A 389 16.86 0.41 8.49
N SER A 390 15.78 0.11 7.78
CA SER A 390 14.92 -1.05 8.09
C SER A 390 15.30 -2.33 7.36
N GLU A 391 15.98 -2.25 6.18
CA GLU A 391 16.21 -3.39 5.30
C GLU A 391 17.66 -3.46 4.80
N GLU A 392 18.46 -4.40 5.33
CA GLU A 392 19.89 -4.53 4.99
C GLU A 392 20.13 -4.72 3.48
N LYS A 393 19.34 -5.56 2.81
CA LYS A 393 19.46 -5.77 1.36
C LYS A 393 19.10 -4.53 0.54
N PHE A 394 18.26 -3.67 1.08
CA PHE A 394 17.96 -2.39 0.45
C PHE A 394 19.11 -1.41 0.68
N PHE A 395 19.67 -1.38 1.88
CA PHE A 395 20.86 -0.57 2.21
C PHE A 395 21.99 -0.82 1.22
N GLU A 396 22.43 -2.09 1.06
CA GLU A 396 23.49 -2.46 0.12
C GLU A 396 23.24 -1.99 -1.32
N LYS A 397 21.99 -2.07 -1.79
CA LYS A 397 21.62 -1.64 -3.14
C LYS A 397 21.52 -0.13 -3.28
N SER A 398 21.04 0.54 -2.24
CA SER A 398 20.76 1.98 -2.25
C SER A 398 22.03 2.83 -2.29
N GLU A 399 23.17 2.33 -1.84
CA GLU A 399 24.46 3.03 -1.90
C GLU A 399 24.80 3.58 -3.29
N LYS A 400 24.31 2.93 -4.34
CA LYS A 400 24.57 3.31 -5.75
C LYS A 400 23.76 4.49 -6.25
N PHE A 401 22.67 4.85 -5.54
CA PHE A 401 21.77 5.92 -5.96
C PHE A 401 21.33 6.85 -4.83
N THR A 402 21.72 6.56 -3.59
CA THR A 402 21.50 7.50 -2.48
C THR A 402 22.32 8.75 -2.68
N LEU A 403 21.67 9.90 -2.57
CA LEU A 403 22.28 11.19 -2.74
C LEU A 403 22.49 11.88 -1.39
N TYR A 404 23.58 12.57 -1.29
CA TYR A 404 23.96 13.43 -0.16
C TYR A 404 23.99 14.87 -0.65
N PRO A 405 22.90 15.64 -0.43
CA PRO A 405 22.84 17.04 -0.82
C PRO A 405 23.78 17.89 0.02
N THR A 406 24.38 18.92 -0.60
CA THR A 406 25.19 19.91 0.09
C THR A 406 24.38 21.19 0.34
N VAL A 407 24.88 22.05 1.21
CA VAL A 407 24.34 23.39 1.45
C VAL A 407 24.36 24.29 0.21
N ASP A 408 25.15 23.96 -0.80
CA ASP A 408 25.24 24.65 -2.10
C ASP A 408 24.37 23.99 -3.18
N ASP A 409 23.39 23.17 -2.79
CA ASP A 409 22.43 22.50 -3.68
C ASP A 409 23.09 21.57 -4.71
N LYS A 410 24.26 21.00 -4.39
CA LYS A 410 24.93 19.95 -5.17
C LYS A 410 24.62 18.59 -4.56
N PHE A 411 24.55 17.58 -5.41
CA PHE A 411 24.24 16.22 -5.00
C PHE A 411 25.40 15.28 -5.31
N PHE A 412 25.77 14.46 -4.34
CA PHE A 412 26.81 13.45 -4.49
C PHE A 412 26.32 12.09 -4.04
N THR A 413 26.74 11.04 -4.72
CA THR A 413 26.73 9.70 -4.14
C THR A 413 27.80 9.61 -3.05
N TYR A 414 27.77 8.57 -2.22
CA TYR A 414 28.79 8.40 -1.18
C TYR A 414 30.20 8.34 -1.78
N GLU A 415 30.40 7.61 -2.85
CA GLU A 415 31.70 7.47 -3.52
C GLU A 415 32.21 8.82 -4.09
N GLU A 416 31.34 9.59 -4.73
CA GLU A 416 31.66 10.92 -5.25
C GLU A 416 32.01 11.89 -4.11
N LEU A 417 31.25 11.86 -3.02
CA LEU A 417 31.50 12.67 -1.84
C LEU A 417 32.85 12.31 -1.22
N PHE A 418 33.08 11.00 -0.98
CA PHE A 418 34.34 10.50 -0.42
C PHE A 418 35.54 11.00 -1.22
N ASN A 419 35.53 10.82 -2.53
CA ASN A 419 36.64 11.26 -3.40
C ASN A 419 36.85 12.77 -3.37
N LYS A 420 35.76 13.54 -3.23
CA LYS A 420 35.83 15.01 -3.18
C LYS A 420 36.42 15.54 -1.87
N ILE A 421 36.02 14.96 -0.72
CA ILE A 421 36.37 15.56 0.58
C ILE A 421 37.59 14.92 1.23
N LYS A 422 37.99 13.70 0.83
CA LYS A 422 39.08 12.94 1.46
C LYS A 422 40.36 13.74 1.69
N ALA A 423 40.80 14.50 0.71
CA ALA A 423 42.06 15.25 0.80
C ALA A 423 42.01 16.38 1.83
N LYS A 424 40.84 16.96 2.10
CA LYS A 424 40.68 18.14 2.96
C LYS A 424 40.07 17.80 4.34
N GLN A 425 39.20 16.80 4.40
CA GLN A 425 38.40 16.51 5.58
C GLN A 425 38.79 15.19 6.28
N THR A 426 40.00 14.72 6.07
CA THR A 426 40.60 13.64 6.87
C THR A 426 41.35 14.26 8.05
N ASP A 427 41.09 13.79 9.26
CA ASP A 427 41.71 14.23 10.48
C ASP A 427 43.09 13.57 10.71
N LYS A 428 43.74 13.90 11.83
CA LYS A 428 45.05 13.36 12.24
C LYS A 428 45.08 11.85 12.48
N ASP A 429 43.92 11.25 12.79
CA ASP A 429 43.74 9.82 13.11
C ASP A 429 43.30 9.02 11.86
N ASP A 430 43.41 9.63 10.66
CA ASP A 430 43.03 9.04 9.39
C ASP A 430 41.52 8.72 9.31
N LYS A 431 40.68 9.51 9.99
CA LYS A 431 39.22 9.46 9.89
C LYS A 431 38.73 10.52 8.91
N LEU A 432 37.81 10.15 8.05
CA LEU A 432 37.10 11.06 7.18
C LEU A 432 35.97 11.74 7.96
N ILE A 433 36.04 13.04 8.13
CA ILE A 433 35.02 13.84 8.81
C ILE A 433 34.05 14.41 7.79
N ILE A 434 32.80 13.97 7.85
CA ILE A 434 31.72 14.43 6.98
C ILE A 434 30.94 15.51 7.74
N LEU A 435 31.17 16.76 7.38
CA LEU A 435 30.45 17.89 7.98
C LEU A 435 29.02 17.96 7.46
N TYR A 436 28.07 18.23 8.35
CA TYR A 436 26.69 18.43 7.97
C TYR A 436 25.99 19.53 8.76
N ALA A 437 24.98 20.14 8.12
CA ALA A 437 24.02 21.03 8.74
C ALA A 437 22.61 20.41 8.64
N SER A 438 21.78 20.65 9.63
CA SER A 438 20.36 20.24 9.63
C SER A 438 19.42 21.40 9.26
N ASP A 439 19.89 22.64 9.45
CA ASP A 439 19.17 23.88 9.09
C ASP A 439 20.15 24.90 8.50
N LYS A 440 20.00 25.18 7.22
CA LYS A 440 20.88 26.09 6.47
C LYS A 440 20.82 27.54 7.00
N GLN A 441 19.67 27.97 7.50
CA GLN A 441 19.50 29.34 8.00
C GLN A 441 20.02 29.48 9.44
N ALA A 442 19.59 28.60 10.32
CA ALA A 442 20.01 28.63 11.72
C ALA A 442 21.54 28.40 11.90
N GLN A 443 22.16 27.64 11.00
CA GLN A 443 23.58 27.27 11.08
C GLN A 443 24.46 28.02 10.07
N HIS A 444 23.97 29.14 9.52
CA HIS A 444 24.64 29.88 8.43
C HIS A 444 26.09 30.27 8.73
N SER A 445 26.36 30.83 9.90
CA SER A 445 27.72 31.28 10.29
C SER A 445 28.73 30.13 10.37
N TYR A 446 28.30 28.95 10.86
CA TYR A 446 29.15 27.75 10.95
C TYR A 446 29.41 27.17 9.56
N ILE A 447 28.39 27.18 8.68
CA ILE A 447 28.52 26.77 7.28
C ILE A 447 29.55 27.64 6.57
N GLU A 448 29.47 28.97 6.72
CA GLU A 448 30.42 29.90 6.07
C GLU A 448 31.85 29.70 6.61
N ASN A 449 32.04 29.48 7.93
CA ASN A 449 33.35 29.17 8.49
C ASN A 449 33.95 27.89 7.88
N ALA A 450 33.14 26.84 7.73
CA ALA A 450 33.57 25.59 7.10
C ALA A 450 33.94 25.83 5.60
N LYS A 451 33.13 26.56 4.88
CA LYS A 451 33.36 26.90 3.46
C LYS A 451 34.62 27.74 3.27
N ASN A 452 34.90 28.72 4.14
CA ASN A 452 36.11 29.55 4.10
C ASN A 452 37.38 28.69 4.24
N LYS A 453 37.32 27.56 4.95
CA LYS A 453 38.42 26.56 5.03
C LYS A 453 38.42 25.61 3.83
N GLY A 454 37.47 25.75 2.91
CA GLY A 454 37.33 24.92 1.71
C GLY A 454 36.79 23.52 1.99
N TYR A 455 36.03 23.39 3.07
CA TYR A 455 35.32 22.15 3.42
C TYR A 455 33.94 22.08 2.76
N GLU A 456 33.51 20.87 2.44
CA GLU A 456 32.17 20.61 1.94
C GLU A 456 31.24 20.30 3.12
N VAL A 457 30.04 20.87 3.11
CA VAL A 457 29.03 20.68 4.16
C VAL A 457 27.77 20.09 3.53
N LEU A 458 27.30 18.98 4.06
CA LEU A 458 26.05 18.36 3.65
C LEU A 458 24.84 19.07 4.30
N LEU A 459 23.70 19.04 3.63
CA LEU A 459 22.40 19.41 4.21
C LEU A 459 21.60 18.15 4.50
N LEU A 460 21.57 17.74 5.76
CA LEU A 460 20.85 16.55 6.22
C LEU A 460 19.70 16.97 7.15
N ASP A 461 18.55 17.25 6.56
CA ASP A 461 17.35 17.83 7.21
C ASP A 461 16.21 16.82 7.45
N SER A 462 16.47 15.54 7.21
CA SER A 462 15.49 14.47 7.44
C SER A 462 15.22 14.25 8.94
N PRO A 463 13.97 13.97 9.36
CA PRO A 463 13.65 13.68 10.76
C PRO A 463 14.32 12.42 11.31
N ILE A 464 14.80 11.52 10.44
CA ILE A 464 15.48 10.26 10.82
C ILE A 464 17.00 10.32 10.63
N VAL A 465 17.55 11.50 10.36
CA VAL A 465 18.97 11.69 10.03
C VAL A 465 19.92 11.14 11.11
N SER A 466 19.57 11.26 12.39
CA SER A 466 20.43 10.76 13.47
C SER A 466 20.64 9.26 13.43
N HIS A 467 19.57 8.51 13.13
CA HIS A 467 19.65 7.05 12.97
C HIS A 467 20.41 6.67 11.70
N LEU A 468 20.20 7.44 10.61
CA LEU A 468 20.92 7.22 9.36
C LEU A 468 22.41 7.43 9.53
N ILE A 469 22.84 8.49 10.19
CA ILE A 469 24.26 8.75 10.51
C ILE A 469 24.83 7.59 11.30
N GLN A 470 24.18 7.16 12.37
CA GLN A 470 24.64 6.03 13.18
C GLN A 470 24.81 4.74 12.35
N LYS A 471 23.85 4.46 11.45
CA LYS A 471 23.94 3.30 10.54
C LYS A 471 25.13 3.43 9.59
N LEU A 472 25.34 4.61 8.99
CA LEU A 472 26.44 4.86 8.07
C LEU A 472 27.80 4.74 8.77
N GLU A 473 27.97 5.33 9.97
CA GLU A 473 29.19 5.22 10.77
C GLU A 473 29.50 3.78 11.20
N SER A 474 28.45 3.00 11.51
CA SER A 474 28.64 1.60 11.88
C SER A 474 28.95 0.68 10.69
N SER A 475 28.52 1.07 9.48
CA SER A 475 28.69 0.26 8.27
C SER A 475 29.99 0.53 7.52
N LYS A 476 30.67 1.63 7.82
CA LYS A 476 31.87 2.10 7.11
C LYS A 476 33.00 2.37 8.10
N GLU A 477 34.18 1.90 7.77
CA GLU A 477 35.36 2.12 8.59
C GLU A 477 35.87 3.56 8.47
N LYS A 478 36.34 4.12 9.55
CA LYS A 478 37.04 5.39 9.61
C LYS A 478 36.26 6.59 9.01
N ILE A 479 34.94 6.62 9.20
CA ILE A 479 34.14 7.81 8.93
C ILE A 479 33.50 8.32 10.22
N GLN A 480 33.29 9.63 10.27
CA GLN A 480 32.55 10.29 11.34
C GLN A 480 31.77 11.45 10.76
N PHE A 481 30.51 11.55 11.14
CA PHE A 481 29.70 12.73 10.83
C PHE A 481 29.81 13.73 11.96
N ALA A 482 30.01 15.00 11.62
CA ALA A 482 30.08 16.09 12.60
C ALA A 482 29.17 17.23 12.18
N ARG A 483 28.25 17.62 13.06
CA ARG A 483 27.40 18.77 12.82
C ARG A 483 28.22 20.06 12.94
N VAL A 484 28.07 20.97 11.97
CA VAL A 484 28.93 22.17 11.86
C VAL A 484 28.92 23.08 13.09
N ASP A 485 27.90 23.02 13.93
CA ASP A 485 27.74 23.81 15.16
C ASP A 485 28.07 23.01 16.45
N SER A 486 28.58 21.77 16.32
CA SER A 486 28.85 20.92 17.49
C SER A 486 30.15 21.28 18.22
N ASP A 487 31.12 21.82 17.54
CA ASP A 487 32.36 22.37 18.09
C ASP A 487 32.96 23.41 17.13
N HIS A 488 34.07 24.03 17.55
CA HIS A 488 34.85 24.89 16.66
C HIS A 488 35.36 24.09 15.45
N ILE A 489 35.39 24.72 14.29
CA ILE A 489 35.69 24.02 13.01
C ILE A 489 37.06 23.33 12.99
N ASP A 490 38.05 23.88 13.70
CA ASP A 490 39.39 23.30 13.79
C ASP A 490 39.42 22.05 14.69
N ASN A 491 38.50 21.97 15.64
CA ASN A 491 38.32 20.79 16.51
C ASN A 491 37.53 19.70 15.79
N LEU A 492 36.58 20.09 14.93
CA LEU A 492 35.79 19.14 14.14
C LEU A 492 36.69 18.36 13.16
N ILE A 493 37.69 19.03 12.56
CA ILE A 493 38.68 18.39 11.68
C ILE A 493 40.08 18.71 12.20
N ASP A 494 40.51 17.95 13.23
CA ASP A 494 41.81 18.14 13.88
C ASP A 494 42.95 17.68 12.98
N LYS A 495 43.80 18.65 12.53
CA LYS A 495 44.97 18.42 11.67
C LYS A 495 46.29 18.57 12.39
N ASN A 496 46.31 18.57 13.75
CA ASN A 496 47.49 18.87 14.55
C ASN A 496 48.14 20.27 14.27
N GLU A 497 47.39 21.21 13.76
CA GLU A 497 47.86 22.56 13.62
C GLU A 497 47.87 23.25 14.98
N ASN A 498 49.02 23.21 15.67
CA ASN A 498 49.21 23.90 16.95
C ASN A 498 49.12 25.40 16.74
N LYS A 499 47.92 25.97 16.87
CA LYS A 499 47.76 27.43 16.95
C LYS A 499 48.23 27.92 18.32
N VAL A 500 49.38 28.55 18.36
CA VAL A 500 49.93 29.09 19.59
C VAL A 500 49.11 30.31 20.00
N SER A 501 48.49 30.25 21.18
CA SER A 501 47.79 31.40 21.74
C SER A 501 48.76 32.56 21.98
N LYS A 502 48.36 33.77 21.65
CA LYS A 502 49.09 35.00 21.95
C LYS A 502 48.91 35.42 23.41
N LEU A 503 47.94 34.86 24.12
CA LEU A 503 47.66 35.14 25.51
C LEU A 503 48.48 34.20 26.41
N ASP A 504 49.09 34.74 27.46
CA ASP A 504 49.67 33.93 28.52
C ASP A 504 48.59 33.30 29.44
N ASP A 505 48.98 32.40 30.32
CA ASP A 505 48.02 31.64 31.14
C ASP A 505 47.29 32.52 32.15
N ASN A 506 47.86 33.62 32.62
CA ASN A 506 47.17 34.58 33.49
C ASN A 506 46.12 35.38 32.68
N GLN A 507 46.48 35.88 31.52
CA GLN A 507 45.57 36.57 30.62
C GLN A 507 44.37 35.67 30.17
N LYS A 508 44.62 34.41 29.96
CA LYS A 508 43.54 33.47 29.65
C LYS A 508 42.58 33.32 30.82
N LYS A 509 43.09 33.19 32.04
CA LYS A 509 42.31 33.06 33.24
C LYS A 509 41.46 34.30 33.53
N ASP A 510 42.07 35.48 33.42
CA ASP A 510 41.38 36.75 33.61
C ASP A 510 40.28 36.96 32.58
N LEU A 511 40.51 36.59 31.33
CA LEU A 511 39.51 36.63 30.25
C LEU A 511 38.37 35.66 30.49
N GLU A 512 38.65 34.43 30.94
CA GLU A 512 37.66 33.44 31.29
C GLU A 512 36.75 33.90 32.43
N GLU A 513 37.34 34.45 33.49
CA GLU A 513 36.62 35.00 34.63
C GLU A 513 35.76 36.18 34.22
N LEU A 514 36.26 37.06 33.38
CA LEU A 514 35.51 38.21 32.84
C LEU A 514 34.30 37.72 32.03
N VAL A 515 34.48 36.81 31.12
CA VAL A 515 33.39 36.26 30.27
C VAL A 515 32.35 35.54 31.15
N LYS A 516 32.78 34.76 32.16
CA LYS A 516 31.86 34.13 33.15
C LYS A 516 31.06 35.12 33.92
N SER A 517 31.63 36.28 34.26
CA SER A 517 30.91 37.35 35.00
C SER A 517 29.82 38.02 34.15
N ILE A 518 30.00 38.04 32.82
CA ILE A 518 29.06 38.63 31.87
C ILE A 518 27.95 37.63 31.52
N ILE A 519 28.33 36.36 31.27
CA ILE A 519 27.41 35.28 30.97
C ILE A 519 27.02 34.58 32.27
N ALA A 520 26.11 35.16 33.01
CA ALA A 520 25.68 34.69 34.33
C ALA A 520 24.80 33.43 34.30
N ASP A 521 24.80 32.63 33.21
CA ASP A 521 24.01 31.41 33.04
C ASP A 521 24.93 30.17 33.11
N GLU A 522 24.74 29.35 34.16
CA GLU A 522 25.50 28.13 34.43
C GLU A 522 25.36 27.05 33.36
N LYS A 523 24.45 27.26 32.39
CA LYS A 523 24.28 26.33 31.26
C LYS A 523 25.41 26.40 30.22
N TYR A 524 26.17 27.49 30.23
CA TYR A 524 27.27 27.67 29.26
C TYR A 524 28.61 27.25 29.86
N VAL A 525 29.33 26.42 29.14
CA VAL A 525 30.72 26.11 29.43
C VAL A 525 31.60 27.00 28.55
N ILE A 526 32.44 27.82 29.17
CA ILE A 526 33.32 28.73 28.46
C ILE A 526 34.61 28.02 28.13
N LYS A 527 35.03 28.03 26.87
CA LYS A 527 36.30 27.53 26.39
C LYS A 527 37.03 28.67 25.67
N LEU A 528 38.32 28.83 25.95
CA LEU A 528 39.17 29.78 25.24
C LEU A 528 39.97 29.01 24.20
N GLU A 529 39.80 29.39 22.94
CA GLU A 529 40.51 28.78 21.83
C GLU A 529 41.22 29.82 20.96
N SER A 530 42.30 29.39 20.30
CA SER A 530 43.00 30.23 19.38
C SER A 530 42.32 30.20 18.01
N MET A 531 41.69 31.31 17.66
CA MET A 531 40.88 31.45 16.44
C MET A 531 41.57 32.33 15.41
N ASP A 532 41.18 32.23 14.14
CA ASP A 532 41.69 33.10 13.09
C ASP A 532 41.13 34.52 13.24
N SER A 533 41.91 35.52 12.88
CA SER A 533 41.53 36.93 13.02
C SER A 533 40.27 37.34 12.24
N ASN A 534 39.84 36.51 11.31
CA ASN A 534 38.65 36.72 10.47
C ASN A 534 37.41 36.03 11.02
N GLU A 535 37.56 35.28 12.11
CA GLU A 535 36.45 34.59 12.76
C GLU A 535 35.76 35.48 13.81
N ASN A 536 34.50 35.20 14.10
CA ASN A 536 33.77 35.90 15.17
C ASN A 536 34.43 35.59 16.52
N PRO A 537 34.63 36.60 17.39
CA PRO A 537 35.33 36.44 18.67
C PRO A 537 34.56 35.55 19.65
N PHE A 538 33.29 35.30 19.44
CA PHE A 538 32.45 34.41 20.23
C PHE A 538 31.70 33.43 19.30
N ILE A 539 31.78 32.14 19.60
CA ILE A 539 31.07 31.07 18.90
C ILE A 539 30.32 30.26 19.95
N ILE A 540 29.02 30.07 19.76
CA ILE A 540 28.20 29.20 20.61
C ILE A 540 28.12 27.85 19.95
N THR A 541 28.59 26.79 20.62
CA THR A 541 28.53 25.43 20.09
C THR A 541 27.49 24.60 20.84
N ASN A 542 26.86 23.65 20.13
CA ASN A 542 25.91 22.67 20.68
C ASN A 542 26.53 21.28 20.57
N PRO A 543 27.15 20.74 21.65
CA PRO A 543 27.83 19.45 21.58
C PRO A 543 26.97 18.32 21.00
N GLU A 544 27.58 17.45 20.23
CA GLU A 544 26.92 16.32 19.56
C GLU A 544 26.13 15.42 20.54
N PHE A 545 26.58 15.32 21.79
CA PHE A 545 25.89 14.63 22.87
C PHE A 545 24.46 15.13 23.10
N MET A 546 24.18 16.43 22.94
CA MET A 546 22.84 16.99 23.09
C MET A 546 21.87 16.58 21.98
N ARG A 547 22.37 16.17 20.83
CA ARG A 547 21.56 15.66 19.71
C ARG A 547 20.74 14.44 20.11
N LEU A 548 21.34 13.52 20.86
CA LEU A 548 20.71 12.28 21.32
C LEU A 548 19.74 12.52 22.49
N SER A 549 19.99 13.53 23.34
CA SER A 549 19.14 13.83 24.48
C SER A 549 17.85 14.60 24.11
N LEU A 550 17.86 15.42 23.07
CA LEU A 550 16.69 16.16 22.59
C LEU A 550 15.62 15.25 21.95
N ILE A 551 15.99 14.10 21.43
CA ILE A 551 15.03 13.12 20.90
C ILE A 551 14.14 12.54 22.01
N HIS A 552 14.63 12.47 23.26
CA HIS A 552 13.86 12.01 24.42
C HIS A 552 13.02 13.11 25.10
N ILE A 553 13.23 14.39 24.79
CA ILE A 553 12.55 15.52 25.44
C ILE A 553 11.30 15.97 24.67
N SER A 554 11.13 15.57 23.41
CA SER A 554 10.04 16.04 22.54
C SER A 554 8.77 15.17 22.54
N GLU A 555 8.67 14.10 23.35
CA GLU A 555 7.38 13.44 23.56
C GLU A 555 6.53 14.24 24.57
N PRO A 556 5.42 14.88 24.13
CA PRO A 556 4.46 15.43 25.07
C PRO A 556 3.79 14.27 25.79
N THR A 557 4.11 14.08 27.07
CA THR A 557 3.32 13.24 27.95
C THR A 557 1.86 13.71 27.92
N ARG A 558 1.03 13.05 27.13
CA ARG A 558 -0.43 13.12 27.32
C ARG A 558 -0.73 12.53 28.68
N ARG A 559 -0.96 13.41 29.64
CA ARG A 559 -1.68 13.04 30.86
C ARG A 559 -3.13 12.77 30.46
N SER A 560 -3.62 11.64 30.93
CA SER A 560 -4.97 11.09 30.90
C SER A 560 -6.09 12.12 31.06
#